data_48d9a981f19fc3f27d84c75f7d20d7bb
#
_entry.id   48d9a981f19fc3f27d84c75f7d20d7bb
#
_cell.length_a   1.000
_cell.length_b   1.000
_cell.length_c   1.000
_cell.angle_alpha   90.00
_cell.angle_beta   90.00
_cell.angle_gamma   90.00
#
_symmetry.space_group_name_H-M   'P 1'
#
loop_
_entity.id
_entity.type
_entity.pdbx_description
1 polymer ?
#
loop_
_entity_poly.entity_id
_entity_poly.type
_entity_poly.pdbx_seq_one_letter_code
_entity_poly.pdbx_strand_id
1 'polypeptide(L)'
;MKNKIISLFLKILIFSLFSFHSHSLEQNWRPAQEGDKIILIRHSLAPGGGDPAGFKIDDCKTQRNLNQVGINQSKKIGKLFKKNKVPIDQVL
;
A
#
# COMPACT_ATOMS: atom_id res chain seq x y z
N MET A 1 -14.85 3.81 52.71
CA MET A 1 -13.62 3.18 52.13
C MET A 1 -13.92 2.22 51.00
N LYS A 2 -14.83 1.28 51.14
CA LYS A 2 -15.14 0.28 50.10
C LYS A 2 -15.52 0.90 48.74
N ASN A 3 -16.29 1.97 48.71
CA ASN A 3 -16.74 2.61 47.45
C ASN A 3 -15.61 3.31 46.69
N LYS A 4 -14.58 3.80 47.36
CA LYS A 4 -13.41 4.42 46.70
C LYS A 4 -12.51 3.38 46.05
N ILE A 5 -12.35 2.23 46.69
CA ILE A 5 -11.53 1.11 46.13
C ILE A 5 -12.22 0.54 44.91
N ILE A 6 -13.52 0.31 44.94
CA ILE A 6 -14.29 -0.20 43.80
C ILE A 6 -14.22 0.79 42.62
N SER A 7 -14.31 2.10 42.86
CA SER A 7 -14.19 3.14 41.85
C SER A 7 -12.79 3.17 41.22
N LEU A 8 -11.73 2.92 42.01
CA LEU A 8 -10.38 2.86 41.51
C LEU A 8 -10.15 1.63 40.62
N PHE A 9 -10.62 0.46 41.05
CA PHE A 9 -10.57 -0.78 40.26
C PHE A 9 -11.33 -0.65 38.94
N LEU A 10 -12.50 -0.04 38.95
CA LEU A 10 -13.31 0.19 37.75
C LEU A 10 -12.60 1.13 36.76
N LYS A 11 -11.92 2.18 37.22
CA LYS A 11 -11.13 3.08 36.39
C LYS A 11 -9.92 2.38 35.77
N ILE A 12 -9.25 1.53 36.51
CA ILE A 12 -8.12 0.74 36.01
C ILE A 12 -8.59 -0.27 34.96
N LEU A 13 -9.73 -0.94 35.18
CA LEU A 13 -10.31 -1.89 34.25
C LEU A 13 -10.72 -1.22 32.92
N ILE A 14 -11.34 -0.03 32.99
CA ILE A 14 -11.72 0.75 31.81
C ILE A 14 -10.48 1.20 31.03
N PHE A 15 -9.41 1.61 31.71
CA PHE A 15 -8.15 2.02 31.05
C PHE A 15 -7.45 0.85 30.37
N SER A 16 -7.52 -0.38 30.91
CA SER A 16 -6.92 -1.57 30.30
C SER A 16 -7.68 -2.05 29.07
N LEU A 17 -8.99 -1.75 28.96
CA LEU A 17 -9.79 -2.10 27.78
C LEU A 17 -9.52 -1.21 26.57
N PHE A 18 -8.89 -0.04 26.75
CA PHE A 18 -8.48 0.87 25.66
C PHE A 18 -7.10 0.58 25.07
N SER A 19 -6.39 -0.42 25.56
CA SER A 19 -5.16 -0.89 24.94
C SER A 19 -5.46 -1.79 23.74
N PHE A 20 -6.37 -1.38 22.84
CA PHE A 20 -6.36 -1.89 21.49
C PHE A 20 -5.07 -1.37 20.84
N HIS A 21 -4.01 -2.14 20.92
CA HIS A 21 -2.94 -2.01 19.97
C HIS A 21 -3.56 -2.26 18.60
N SER A 22 -3.90 -1.21 17.89
CA SER A 22 -4.04 -1.31 16.47
C SER A 22 -2.65 -1.71 15.96
N HIS A 23 -2.44 -3.02 15.79
CA HIS A 23 -1.43 -3.46 14.86
C HIS A 23 -1.87 -2.92 13.50
N SER A 24 -1.51 -1.69 13.18
CA SER A 24 -1.42 -1.29 11.81
C SER A 24 -0.57 -2.36 11.17
N LEU A 25 -1.06 -2.97 10.10
CA LEU A 25 -0.22 -3.81 9.24
C LEU A 25 0.93 -2.90 8.78
N GLU A 26 1.98 -2.83 9.58
CA GLU A 26 3.21 -2.16 9.22
C GLU A 26 3.70 -2.87 7.97
N GLN A 27 3.61 -2.19 6.85
CA GLN A 27 4.05 -2.75 5.58
C GLN A 27 5.51 -3.11 5.72
N ASN A 28 5.81 -4.40 5.72
CA ASN A 28 7.17 -4.89 5.82
C ASN A 28 7.92 -4.66 4.49
N TRP A 29 8.63 -3.55 4.39
CA TRP A 29 9.47 -3.20 3.24
C TRP A 29 10.80 -3.91 3.19
N ARG A 30 11.19 -4.58 4.29
CA ARG A 30 12.50 -5.21 4.44
C ARG A 30 12.86 -6.16 3.30
N PRO A 31 12.00 -7.09 2.87
CA PRO A 31 12.33 -7.96 1.74
C PRO A 31 12.62 -7.20 0.44
N ALA A 32 11.89 -6.12 0.18
CA ALA A 32 12.12 -5.28 -1.00
C ALA A 32 13.41 -4.44 -0.91
N GLN A 33 13.84 -4.09 0.31
CA GLN A 33 15.05 -3.31 0.55
C GLN A 33 16.34 -4.13 0.37
N GLU A 34 16.28 -5.45 0.44
CA GLU A 34 17.43 -6.35 0.29
C GLU A 34 18.01 -6.35 -1.13
N GLY A 35 17.24 -5.96 -2.16
CA GLY A 35 17.72 -5.72 -3.51
C GLY A 35 17.97 -6.96 -4.38
N ASP A 36 17.72 -8.16 -3.86
CA ASP A 36 17.90 -9.44 -4.55
C ASP A 36 16.55 -10.11 -4.92
N LYS A 37 15.50 -9.34 -4.98
CA LYS A 37 14.14 -9.81 -5.21
C LYS A 37 13.56 -9.26 -6.51
N ILE A 38 12.69 -10.05 -7.12
CA ILE A 38 11.80 -9.57 -8.18
C ILE A 38 10.52 -9.09 -7.52
N ILE A 39 10.14 -7.84 -7.80
CA ILE A 39 8.91 -7.25 -7.29
C ILE A 39 7.89 -7.24 -8.42
N LEU A 40 6.78 -7.94 -8.23
CA LEU A 40 5.66 -7.93 -9.15
C LEU A 40 4.58 -7.00 -8.63
N ILE A 41 4.17 -6.04 -9.46
CA ILE A 41 3.06 -5.14 -9.16
C ILE A 41 2.03 -5.19 -10.28
N ARG A 42 0.77 -5.07 -9.90
CA ARG A 42 -0.29 -4.90 -10.90
C ARG A 42 -0.21 -3.47 -11.46
N HIS A 43 -0.46 -3.33 -12.77
CA HIS A 43 -0.58 -2.00 -13.37
C HIS A 43 -1.64 -1.13 -12.66
N SER A 44 -1.44 0.18 -12.68
CA SER A 44 -2.37 1.17 -12.16
C SER A 44 -3.63 1.26 -13.04
N LEU A 45 -4.61 2.05 -12.62
CA LEU A 45 -5.91 2.11 -13.27
C LEU A 45 -5.79 2.50 -14.75
N ALA A 46 -6.11 1.52 -15.61
CA ALA A 46 -6.32 1.67 -17.04
C ALA A 46 -7.77 1.27 -17.33
N PRO A 47 -8.68 2.20 -17.63
CA PRO A 47 -10.09 1.90 -17.85
C PRO A 47 -10.32 0.90 -18.99
N GLY A 48 -11.38 0.11 -18.87
CA GLY A 48 -11.72 -0.95 -19.84
C GLY A 48 -11.24 -2.33 -19.40
N GLY A 49 -11.41 -3.31 -20.28
CA GLY A 49 -11.01 -4.70 -20.06
C GLY A 49 -10.41 -5.29 -21.35
N GLY A 50 -9.33 -6.08 -21.20
CA GLY A 50 -8.64 -6.67 -22.33
C GLY A 50 -7.97 -5.66 -23.26
N ASP A 51 -7.55 -6.12 -24.42
CA ASP A 51 -6.98 -5.27 -25.46
C ASP A 51 -8.10 -4.64 -26.31
N PRO A 52 -7.98 -3.32 -26.62
CA PRO A 52 -8.94 -2.67 -27.52
C PRO A 52 -8.96 -3.29 -28.91
N ALA A 53 -10.10 -3.18 -29.59
CA ALA A 53 -10.17 -3.55 -31.02
C ALA A 53 -9.15 -2.73 -31.80
N GLY A 54 -8.37 -3.40 -32.67
CA GLY A 54 -7.32 -2.72 -33.43
C GLY A 54 -6.03 -2.45 -32.67
N PHE A 55 -5.83 -3.09 -31.50
CA PHE A 55 -4.58 -3.03 -30.75
C PHE A 55 -3.36 -3.35 -31.61
N LYS A 56 -2.32 -2.52 -31.48
CA LYS A 56 -0.99 -2.72 -32.07
C LYS A 56 0.05 -2.55 -31.00
N ILE A 57 1.03 -3.49 -30.93
CA ILE A 57 2.02 -3.52 -29.87
C ILE A 57 2.98 -2.33 -29.91
N ASP A 58 3.25 -1.81 -31.09
CA ASP A 58 4.17 -0.70 -31.36
C ASP A 58 3.48 0.67 -31.44
N ASP A 59 2.16 0.73 -31.25
CA ASP A 59 1.40 1.97 -31.26
C ASP A 59 0.61 2.16 -29.95
N CYS A 60 1.19 2.92 -29.03
CA CYS A 60 0.58 3.21 -27.72
C CYS A 60 -0.82 3.83 -27.79
N LYS A 61 -1.16 4.55 -28.88
CA LYS A 61 -2.45 5.16 -29.04
C LYS A 61 -3.57 4.14 -29.22
N THR A 62 -3.24 2.95 -29.67
CA THR A 62 -4.19 1.83 -29.88
C THR A 62 -4.33 0.95 -28.65
N GLN A 63 -3.56 1.22 -27.61
CA GLN A 63 -3.49 0.40 -26.41
C GLN A 63 -4.37 0.96 -25.28
N ARG A 64 -4.70 0.10 -24.32
CA ARG A 64 -5.39 0.51 -23.11
C ARG A 64 -4.41 1.22 -22.17
N ASN A 65 -4.50 2.53 -22.10
CA ASN A 65 -3.60 3.37 -21.33
C ASN A 65 -4.16 3.73 -19.94
N LEU A 66 -3.27 4.14 -19.05
CA LEU A 66 -3.65 4.68 -17.76
C LEU A 66 -4.46 5.97 -17.95
N ASN A 67 -5.50 6.14 -17.15
CA ASN A 67 -6.14 7.43 -16.99
C ASN A 67 -5.39 8.30 -15.96
N GLN A 68 -5.86 9.52 -15.71
CA GLN A 68 -5.20 10.42 -14.75
C GLN A 68 -5.11 9.83 -13.33
N VAL A 69 -6.13 9.07 -12.90
CA VAL A 69 -6.11 8.37 -11.60
C VAL A 69 -5.00 7.33 -11.58
N GLY A 70 -4.87 6.52 -12.63
CA GLY A 70 -3.80 5.53 -12.75
C GLY A 70 -2.40 6.14 -12.78
N ILE A 71 -2.23 7.26 -13.48
CA ILE A 71 -0.97 8.01 -13.48
C ILE A 71 -0.61 8.48 -12.05
N ASN A 72 -1.58 8.99 -11.32
CA ASN A 72 -1.37 9.44 -9.93
C ASN A 72 -1.06 8.27 -8.99
N GLN A 73 -1.70 7.11 -9.18
CA GLN A 73 -1.40 5.88 -8.45
C GLN A 73 0.05 5.43 -8.70
N SER A 74 0.49 5.40 -9.96
CA SER A 74 1.87 5.04 -10.32
C SER A 74 2.90 5.96 -9.68
N LYS A 75 2.66 7.27 -9.71
CA LYS A 75 3.52 8.26 -9.04
C LYS A 75 3.58 8.03 -7.53
N LYS A 76 2.45 7.70 -6.91
CA LYS A 76 2.39 7.39 -5.46
C LYS A 76 3.21 6.14 -5.12
N ILE A 77 3.09 5.08 -5.91
CA ILE A 77 3.87 3.85 -5.73
C ILE A 77 5.38 4.16 -5.84
N GLY A 78 5.80 4.88 -6.86
CA GLY A 78 7.20 5.28 -7.03
C GLY A 78 7.74 6.09 -5.86
N LYS A 79 6.93 7.03 -5.32
CA LYS A 79 7.29 7.80 -4.12
C LYS A 79 7.43 6.90 -2.88
N LEU A 80 6.57 5.88 -2.73
CA LEU A 80 6.66 4.91 -1.63
C LEU A 80 7.94 4.08 -1.73
N PHE A 81 8.31 3.60 -2.90
CA PHE A 81 9.56 2.87 -3.12
C PHE A 81 10.77 3.72 -2.76
N LYS A 82 10.80 4.96 -3.24
CA LYS A 82 11.87 5.93 -2.91
C LYS A 82 11.95 6.21 -1.41
N LYS A 83 10.80 6.48 -0.76
CA LYS A 83 10.73 6.75 0.70
C LYS A 83 11.26 5.57 1.51
N ASN A 84 10.94 4.34 1.09
CA ASN A 84 11.36 3.13 1.78
C ASN A 84 12.70 2.57 1.27
N LYS A 85 13.44 3.34 0.49
CA LYS A 85 14.79 2.98 0.01
C LYS A 85 14.84 1.61 -0.68
N VAL A 86 13.82 1.29 -1.47
CA VAL A 86 13.78 0.08 -2.28
C VAL A 86 14.69 0.27 -3.49
N PRO A 87 15.75 -0.53 -3.67
CA PRO A 87 16.61 -0.44 -4.84
C PRO A 87 15.86 -0.94 -6.08
N ILE A 88 15.93 -0.20 -7.16
CA ILE A 88 15.35 -0.56 -8.47
C ILE A 88 16.46 -0.50 -9.52
N ASP A 89 16.86 -1.64 -10.00
CA ASP A 89 17.90 -1.76 -11.04
C ASP A 89 17.30 -1.77 -12.44
N GLN A 90 16.14 -2.42 -12.60
CA GLN A 90 15.49 -2.58 -13.89
C GLN A 90 13.96 -2.59 -13.75
N VAL A 91 13.30 -2.01 -14.73
CA VAL A 91 11.84 -2.08 -14.92
C VAL A 91 11.58 -2.75 -16.27
N LEU A 92 10.70 -3.77 -16.28
CA LEU A 92 10.31 -4.53 -17.46
C LEU A 92 8.89 -4.17 -17.88
#